data_60b33d85ba36339adb35ec029557a4f8
#
_entry.id   60b33d85ba36339adb35ec029557a4f8
#
_cell.length_a   1.000
_cell.length_b   1.000
_cell.length_c   1.000
_cell.angle_alpha   90.00
_cell.angle_beta   90.00
_cell.angle_gamma   90.00
#
_symmetry.space_group_name_H-M   'P 1'
#
loop_
_entity.id
_entity.type
_entity.pdbx_description
1 polymer ?
#
loop_
_entity_poly.entity_id
_entity_poly.type
_entity_poly.pdbx_seq_one_letter_code
_entity_poly.pdbx_strand_id
1 'polypeptide(L)'
;MKKFFGNLFLALFLLTLIPLKIQATEITSIKNLPCNKAQCELKMAERKLWIDHVLWTRSFIVSDLASLEDKSDVLERLLKNQDDIGNSIKPYYGEEAGNKLSDLLRDHIELAGQVVDAAKNNNKSDLEKYNKLWYENADKIADFLSSANHNYSNKNLKDMLYKHLKFVTAQAVARLNKDWKGDITAFDKGEEHMIMFADVLADGIIKQFPEKFK
;
A
#
# COMPACT_ATOMS: atom_id res chain seq x y z
N MET A 1 -41.16 -25.71 61.05
CA MET A 1 -41.51 -24.83 59.92
C MET A 1 -41.02 -23.44 60.23
N LYS A 2 -39.85 -23.04 59.73
CA LYS A 2 -39.28 -21.68 59.89
C LYS A 2 -39.23 -21.01 58.51
N LYS A 3 -39.99 -19.93 58.35
CA LYS A 3 -40.00 -19.10 57.17
C LYS A 3 -38.80 -18.19 57.22
N PHE A 4 -37.92 -18.25 56.20
CA PHE A 4 -36.85 -17.29 56.01
C PHE A 4 -37.36 -16.23 55.04
N PHE A 5 -37.45 -14.97 55.53
CA PHE A 5 -37.64 -13.79 54.74
C PHE A 5 -36.27 -13.32 54.22
N GLY A 6 -36.05 -13.39 52.94
CA GLY A 6 -34.85 -12.83 52.29
C GLY A 6 -35.10 -11.36 51.93
N ASN A 7 -34.36 -10.46 52.55
CA ASN A 7 -34.33 -9.02 52.21
C ASN A 7 -33.64 -8.81 50.87
N LEU A 8 -34.41 -8.31 49.91
CA LEU A 8 -33.90 -7.84 48.61
C LEU A 8 -33.37 -6.41 48.80
N PHE A 9 -32.04 -6.25 48.91
CA PHE A 9 -31.41 -4.93 48.86
C PHE A 9 -31.36 -4.42 47.42
N LEU A 10 -32.23 -3.46 47.10
CA LEU A 10 -32.22 -2.73 45.83
C LEU A 10 -31.14 -1.66 45.91
N ALA A 11 -29.94 -1.95 45.37
CA ALA A 11 -28.88 -0.96 45.27
C ALA A 11 -29.20 -0.03 44.09
N LEU A 12 -29.62 1.19 44.43
CA LEU A 12 -29.86 2.28 43.49
C LEU A 12 -28.49 2.81 43.01
N PHE A 13 -28.05 2.41 41.81
CA PHE A 13 -26.85 2.97 41.19
C PHE A 13 -27.20 4.35 40.63
N LEU A 14 -26.85 5.40 41.36
CA LEU A 14 -26.84 6.77 40.83
C LEU A 14 -25.74 6.88 39.79
N LEU A 15 -26.11 6.80 38.49
CA LEU A 15 -25.24 7.18 37.41
C LEU A 15 -25.06 8.71 37.42
N THR A 16 -23.96 9.18 38.02
CA THR A 16 -23.52 10.56 37.82
C THR A 16 -23.05 10.72 36.38
N LEU A 17 -23.87 11.36 35.54
CA LEU A 17 -23.49 11.83 34.21
C LEU A 17 -22.40 12.92 34.39
N ILE A 18 -21.15 12.51 34.36
CA ILE A 18 -20.02 13.44 34.18
C ILE A 18 -20.09 13.90 32.72
N PRO A 19 -20.31 15.21 32.44
CA PRO A 19 -20.26 15.68 31.08
C PRO A 19 -18.83 15.50 30.58
N LEU A 20 -18.62 14.52 29.69
CA LEU A 20 -17.39 14.38 28.94
C LEU A 20 -17.27 15.65 28.07
N LYS A 21 -16.48 16.63 28.50
CA LYS A 21 -16.07 17.71 27.61
C LYS A 21 -15.22 17.09 26.54
N ILE A 22 -15.84 16.74 25.42
CA ILE A 22 -15.13 16.48 24.15
C ILE A 22 -14.48 17.82 23.81
N GLN A 23 -13.22 17.94 24.18
CA GLN A 23 -12.37 19.02 23.70
C GLN A 23 -12.23 18.74 22.20
N ALA A 24 -13.01 19.46 21.38
CA ALA A 24 -12.79 19.49 19.95
C ALA A 24 -11.36 20.00 19.79
N THR A 25 -10.44 19.06 19.55
CA THR A 25 -9.11 19.40 19.05
C THR A 25 -9.40 20.07 17.72
N GLU A 26 -9.26 21.40 17.68
CA GLU A 26 -9.38 22.18 16.46
C GLU A 26 -8.49 21.51 15.43
N ILE A 27 -9.10 21.00 14.36
CA ILE A 27 -8.41 20.63 13.12
C ILE A 27 -7.96 21.96 12.47
N THR A 28 -7.07 22.67 13.14
CA THR A 28 -6.49 23.94 12.69
C THR A 28 -5.38 23.75 11.67
N SER A 29 -5.14 22.50 11.19
CA SER A 29 -4.02 22.18 10.30
C SER A 29 -4.36 22.05 8.82
N ILE A 30 -5.65 22.16 8.40
CA ILE A 30 -5.99 22.04 6.97
C ILE A 30 -5.74 23.33 6.17
N LYS A 31 -5.51 24.47 6.83
CA LYS A 31 -5.35 25.77 6.15
C LYS A 31 -4.00 26.01 5.47
N ASN A 32 -3.01 25.14 5.66
CA ASN A 32 -1.67 25.29 5.06
C ASN A 32 -1.19 23.99 4.40
N LEU A 33 -2.02 23.33 3.59
CA LEU A 33 -1.47 22.37 2.63
C LEU A 33 -0.61 23.17 1.63
N PRO A 34 0.70 22.85 1.50
CA PRO A 34 1.61 23.62 0.62
C PRO A 34 1.38 23.28 -0.86
N CYS A 35 0.14 23.01 -1.26
CA CYS A 35 -0.25 22.71 -2.63
C CYS A 35 -1.55 23.43 -3.00
N ASN A 36 -1.65 23.91 -4.25
CA ASN A 36 -2.91 24.38 -4.79
C ASN A 36 -3.88 23.20 -5.07
N LYS A 37 -5.12 23.52 -5.48
CA LYS A 37 -6.17 22.51 -5.70
C LYS A 37 -5.70 21.39 -6.66
N ALA A 38 -5.15 21.73 -7.82
CA ALA A 38 -4.73 20.75 -8.83
C ALA A 38 -3.58 19.86 -8.33
N GLN A 39 -2.62 20.43 -7.61
CA GLN A 39 -1.53 19.66 -6.98
C GLN A 39 -2.04 18.70 -5.91
N CYS A 40 -2.98 19.15 -5.08
CA CYS A 40 -3.59 18.31 -4.06
C CYS A 40 -4.40 17.16 -4.70
N GLU A 41 -5.15 17.43 -5.76
CA GLU A 41 -5.91 16.41 -6.51
C GLU A 41 -4.99 15.34 -7.08
N LEU A 42 -3.85 15.71 -7.69
CA LEU A 42 -2.87 14.74 -8.16
C LEU A 42 -2.32 13.89 -7.01
N LYS A 43 -1.88 14.52 -5.91
CA LYS A 43 -1.36 13.79 -4.75
C LYS A 43 -2.37 12.80 -4.17
N MET A 44 -3.63 13.21 -4.07
CA MET A 44 -4.70 12.33 -3.58
C MET A 44 -4.96 11.16 -4.55
N ALA A 45 -4.94 11.41 -5.85
CA ALA A 45 -5.12 10.37 -6.87
C ALA A 45 -3.97 9.36 -6.84
N GLU A 46 -2.71 9.82 -6.82
CA GLU A 46 -1.54 8.94 -6.74
C GLU A 46 -1.54 8.13 -5.43
N ARG A 47 -1.78 8.76 -4.28
CA ARG A 47 -1.90 8.05 -3.01
C ARG A 47 -2.96 6.96 -3.05
N LYS A 48 -4.14 7.25 -3.63
CA LYS A 48 -5.19 6.24 -3.77
C LYS A 48 -4.72 5.04 -4.59
N LEU A 49 -4.07 5.26 -5.72
CA LEU A 49 -3.59 4.18 -6.59
C LEU A 49 -2.55 3.30 -5.88
N TRP A 50 -1.62 3.89 -5.14
CA TRP A 50 -0.59 3.15 -4.42
C TRP A 50 -1.09 2.50 -3.13
N ILE A 51 -2.12 3.05 -2.47
CA ILE A 51 -2.86 2.38 -1.39
C ILE A 51 -3.61 1.16 -1.96
N ASP A 52 -4.31 1.32 -3.08
CA ASP A 52 -4.98 0.20 -3.76
C ASP A 52 -3.98 -0.91 -4.14
N HIS A 53 -2.77 -0.53 -4.59
CA HIS A 53 -1.70 -1.48 -4.90
C HIS A 53 -1.33 -2.35 -3.68
N VAL A 54 -1.04 -1.76 -2.53
CA VAL A 54 -0.67 -2.55 -1.34
C VAL A 54 -1.84 -3.31 -0.75
N LEU A 55 -3.06 -2.76 -0.83
CA LEU A 55 -4.28 -3.42 -0.37
C LEU A 55 -4.58 -4.69 -1.18
N TRP A 56 -4.53 -4.59 -2.52
CA TRP A 56 -4.76 -5.74 -3.41
C TRP A 56 -3.60 -6.73 -3.38
N THR A 57 -2.36 -6.27 -3.19
CA THR A 57 -1.21 -7.14 -2.93
C THR A 57 -1.41 -7.96 -1.65
N ARG A 58 -1.86 -7.31 -0.56
CA ARG A 58 -2.22 -8.01 0.67
C ARG A 58 -3.31 -9.04 0.44
N SER A 59 -4.38 -8.65 -0.25
CA SER A 59 -5.49 -9.55 -0.56
C SER A 59 -5.02 -10.77 -1.34
N PHE A 60 -4.14 -10.57 -2.35
CA PHE A 60 -3.55 -11.66 -3.13
C PHE A 60 -2.70 -12.60 -2.25
N ILE A 61 -1.81 -12.06 -1.41
CA ILE A 61 -1.00 -12.85 -0.49
C ILE A 61 -1.89 -13.70 0.45
N VAL A 62 -2.98 -13.12 0.96
CA VAL A 62 -3.94 -13.84 1.81
C VAL A 62 -4.59 -14.98 1.07
N SER A 63 -5.15 -14.70 -0.12
CA SER A 63 -5.88 -15.68 -0.92
C SER A 63 -4.95 -16.80 -1.41
N ASP A 64 -3.72 -16.45 -1.82
CA ASP A 64 -2.76 -17.44 -2.29
C ASP A 64 -2.26 -18.35 -1.16
N LEU A 65 -1.77 -17.77 -0.06
CA LEU A 65 -1.21 -18.58 1.04
C LEU A 65 -2.26 -19.43 1.75
N ALA A 66 -3.51 -18.96 1.80
CA ALA A 66 -4.63 -19.71 2.35
C ALA A 66 -5.32 -20.63 1.33
N SER A 67 -4.89 -20.65 0.07
CA SER A 67 -5.49 -21.43 -1.03
C SER A 67 -6.98 -21.14 -1.19
N LEU A 68 -7.39 -19.86 -1.13
CA LEU A 68 -8.77 -19.45 -1.30
C LEU A 68 -9.18 -19.50 -2.77
N GLU A 69 -10.47 -19.73 -3.02
CA GLU A 69 -11.04 -19.84 -4.38
C GLU A 69 -11.00 -18.52 -5.17
N ASP A 70 -10.95 -17.37 -4.48
CA ASP A 70 -10.93 -16.03 -5.07
C ASP A 70 -9.55 -15.55 -5.55
N LYS A 71 -8.50 -16.38 -5.43
CA LYS A 71 -7.10 -16.02 -5.77
C LYS A 71 -7.01 -15.41 -7.17
N SER A 72 -7.67 -16.00 -8.18
CA SER A 72 -7.61 -15.55 -9.57
C SER A 72 -8.26 -14.17 -9.74
N ASP A 73 -9.43 -13.96 -9.14
CA ASP A 73 -10.17 -12.70 -9.25
C ASP A 73 -9.44 -11.55 -8.54
N VAL A 74 -8.84 -11.86 -7.39
CA VAL A 74 -8.00 -10.91 -6.64
C VAL A 74 -6.75 -10.55 -7.43
N LEU A 75 -6.09 -11.51 -8.09
CA LEU A 75 -4.94 -11.26 -8.95
C LEU A 75 -5.32 -10.38 -10.15
N GLU A 76 -6.43 -10.68 -10.83
CA GLU A 76 -6.93 -9.88 -11.94
C GLU A 76 -7.18 -8.42 -11.51
N ARG A 77 -7.81 -8.23 -10.34
CA ARG A 77 -8.02 -6.89 -9.78
C ARG A 77 -6.70 -6.17 -9.44
N LEU A 78 -5.72 -6.89 -8.92
CA LEU A 78 -4.38 -6.34 -8.67
C LEU A 78 -3.68 -5.94 -9.96
N LEU A 79 -3.73 -6.77 -11.00
CA LEU A 79 -3.16 -6.47 -12.31
C LEU A 79 -3.84 -5.25 -12.96
N LYS A 80 -5.16 -5.12 -12.81
CA LYS A 80 -5.88 -3.91 -13.25
C LYS A 80 -5.38 -2.64 -12.56
N ASN A 81 -5.00 -2.70 -11.30
CA ASN A 81 -4.43 -1.55 -10.60
C ASN A 81 -3.11 -1.09 -11.25
N GLN A 82 -2.31 -2.02 -11.80
CA GLN A 82 -1.08 -1.66 -12.51
C GLN A 82 -1.39 -0.86 -13.79
N ASP A 83 -2.46 -1.23 -14.49
CA ASP A 83 -2.95 -0.46 -15.63
C ASP A 83 -3.46 0.93 -15.20
N ASP A 84 -4.18 1.00 -14.07
CA ASP A 84 -4.67 2.25 -13.51
C ASP A 84 -3.49 3.21 -13.14
N ILE A 85 -2.40 2.67 -12.54
CA ILE A 85 -1.18 3.45 -12.24
C ILE A 85 -0.49 3.92 -13.52
N GLY A 86 -0.31 3.06 -14.51
CA GLY A 86 0.27 3.48 -15.80
C GLY A 86 -0.58 4.52 -16.52
N ASN A 87 -1.91 4.41 -16.44
CA ASN A 87 -2.82 5.38 -17.03
C ASN A 87 -2.75 6.75 -16.33
N SER A 88 -2.47 6.82 -15.02
CA SER A 88 -2.39 8.08 -14.27
C SER A 88 -1.30 9.01 -14.79
N ILE A 89 -0.22 8.47 -15.34
CA ILE A 89 0.90 9.25 -15.85
C ILE A 89 0.76 9.67 -17.32
N LYS A 90 -0.16 9.06 -18.10
CA LYS A 90 -0.35 9.36 -19.52
C LYS A 90 -0.62 10.82 -19.84
N PRO A 91 -1.38 11.59 -19.03
CA PRO A 91 -1.59 13.01 -19.26
C PRO A 91 -0.31 13.87 -19.22
N TYR A 92 0.76 13.33 -18.62
CA TYR A 92 2.04 14.01 -18.42
C TYR A 92 3.13 13.50 -19.37
N TYR A 93 3.22 12.17 -19.53
CA TYR A 93 4.32 11.52 -20.25
C TYR A 93 3.91 10.87 -21.57
N GLY A 94 2.61 10.84 -21.89
CA GLY A 94 2.06 10.23 -23.10
C GLY A 94 1.74 8.74 -22.96
N GLU A 95 1.08 8.21 -24.00
CA GLU A 95 0.56 6.83 -24.02
C GLU A 95 1.68 5.80 -23.88
N GLU A 96 2.79 5.96 -24.62
CA GLU A 96 3.90 5.00 -24.62
C GLU A 96 4.51 4.84 -23.23
N ALA A 97 4.75 5.96 -22.53
CA ALA A 97 5.31 5.95 -21.18
C ALA A 97 4.35 5.31 -20.17
N GLY A 98 3.05 5.63 -20.26
CA GLY A 98 2.04 5.02 -19.39
C GLY A 98 1.94 3.51 -19.59
N ASN A 99 1.89 3.05 -20.85
CA ASN A 99 1.86 1.62 -21.17
C ASN A 99 3.14 0.91 -20.68
N LYS A 100 4.30 1.53 -20.88
CA LYS A 100 5.58 0.97 -20.38
C LYS A 100 5.62 0.83 -18.87
N LEU A 101 5.07 1.79 -18.14
CA LEU A 101 4.95 1.68 -16.68
C LEU A 101 4.00 0.55 -16.28
N SER A 102 2.83 0.45 -16.94
CA SER A 102 1.89 -0.67 -16.71
C SER A 102 2.58 -2.02 -16.89
N ASP A 103 3.31 -2.21 -17.99
CA ASP A 103 4.01 -3.49 -18.28
C ASP A 103 5.04 -3.82 -17.19
N LEU A 104 5.87 -2.85 -16.81
CA LEU A 104 6.87 -3.04 -15.75
C LEU A 104 6.24 -3.40 -14.40
N LEU A 105 5.10 -2.78 -14.08
CA LEU A 105 4.38 -3.07 -12.84
C LEU A 105 3.63 -4.40 -12.90
N ARG A 106 3.11 -4.82 -14.05
CA ARG A 106 2.50 -6.15 -14.23
C ARG A 106 3.56 -7.25 -14.06
N ASP A 107 4.74 -7.12 -14.70
CA ASP A 107 5.89 -8.00 -14.48
C ASP A 107 6.25 -8.07 -12.97
N HIS A 108 6.19 -6.92 -12.28
CA HIS A 108 6.46 -6.83 -10.85
C HIS A 108 5.52 -7.70 -10.02
N ILE A 109 4.23 -7.68 -10.32
CA ILE A 109 3.21 -8.49 -9.63
C ILE A 109 3.38 -9.97 -9.95
N GLU A 110 3.65 -10.33 -11.21
CA GLU A 110 3.87 -11.72 -11.61
C GLU A 110 5.08 -12.33 -10.90
N LEU A 111 6.19 -11.58 -10.81
CA LEU A 111 7.39 -12.01 -10.07
C LEU A 111 7.12 -12.13 -8.57
N ALA A 112 6.37 -11.19 -7.99
CA ALA A 112 5.96 -11.28 -6.58
C ALA A 112 5.12 -12.54 -6.32
N GLY A 113 4.18 -12.88 -7.21
CA GLY A 113 3.39 -14.12 -7.15
C GLY A 113 4.28 -15.35 -7.15
N GLN A 114 5.28 -15.41 -8.05
CA GLN A 114 6.23 -16.51 -8.13
C GLN A 114 7.10 -16.63 -6.87
N VAL A 115 7.48 -15.52 -6.25
CA VAL A 115 8.20 -15.50 -4.96
C VAL A 115 7.32 -16.08 -3.84
N VAL A 116 6.05 -15.68 -3.76
CA VAL A 116 5.10 -16.17 -2.77
C VAL A 116 4.82 -17.66 -2.95
N ASP A 117 4.56 -18.11 -4.18
CA ASP A 117 4.35 -19.54 -4.52
C ASP A 117 5.59 -20.39 -4.18
N ALA A 118 6.79 -19.92 -4.50
CA ALA A 118 8.03 -20.63 -4.18
C ALA A 118 8.24 -20.74 -2.66
N ALA A 119 7.96 -19.67 -1.91
CA ALA A 119 8.04 -19.68 -0.44
C ALA A 119 7.00 -20.64 0.17
N LYS A 120 5.74 -20.61 -0.30
CA LYS A 120 4.65 -21.50 0.12
C LYS A 120 5.02 -22.98 -0.05
N ASN A 121 5.66 -23.32 -1.18
CA ASN A 121 6.02 -24.69 -1.52
C ASN A 121 7.42 -25.12 -1.02
N ASN A 122 8.11 -24.26 -0.23
CA ASN A 122 9.47 -24.48 0.25
C ASN A 122 10.49 -24.76 -0.88
N ASN A 123 10.25 -24.23 -2.09
CA ASN A 123 11.14 -24.37 -3.23
C ASN A 123 12.25 -23.30 -3.18
N LYS A 124 13.37 -23.63 -2.55
CA LYS A 124 14.49 -22.70 -2.34
C LYS A 124 15.10 -22.21 -3.65
N SER A 125 15.23 -23.07 -4.66
CA SER A 125 15.82 -22.70 -5.96
C SER A 125 14.98 -21.64 -6.67
N ASP A 126 13.67 -21.85 -6.75
CA ASP A 126 12.76 -20.91 -7.38
C ASP A 126 12.63 -19.63 -6.53
N LEU A 127 12.63 -19.74 -5.21
CA LEU A 127 12.61 -18.57 -4.33
C LEU A 127 13.82 -17.66 -4.56
N GLU A 128 15.02 -18.21 -4.65
CA GLU A 128 16.25 -17.43 -4.93
C GLU A 128 16.19 -16.81 -6.34
N LYS A 129 15.81 -17.59 -7.33
CA LYS A 129 15.68 -17.15 -8.73
C LYS A 129 14.69 -16.00 -8.86
N TYR A 130 13.45 -16.19 -8.39
CA TYR A 130 12.40 -15.18 -8.58
C TYR A 130 12.59 -13.95 -7.71
N ASN A 131 13.13 -14.12 -6.49
CA ASN A 131 13.48 -12.97 -5.67
C ASN A 131 14.55 -12.08 -6.35
N LYS A 132 15.58 -12.68 -6.97
CA LYS A 132 16.57 -11.92 -7.74
C LYS A 132 15.91 -11.16 -8.90
N LEU A 133 15.08 -11.83 -9.70
CA LEU A 133 14.37 -11.21 -10.83
C LEU A 133 13.42 -10.08 -10.37
N TRP A 134 12.80 -10.23 -9.22
CA TRP A 134 11.91 -9.23 -8.64
C TRP A 134 12.67 -7.93 -8.26
N TYR A 135 13.86 -8.05 -7.67
CA TYR A 135 14.74 -6.90 -7.42
C TYR A 135 15.26 -6.26 -8.71
N GLU A 136 15.62 -7.07 -9.72
CA GLU A 136 16.01 -6.56 -11.04
C GLU A 136 14.85 -5.82 -11.75
N ASN A 137 13.62 -6.28 -11.57
CA ASN A 137 12.45 -5.55 -12.06
C ASN A 137 12.27 -4.21 -11.31
N ALA A 138 12.45 -4.18 -10.00
CA ALA A 138 12.44 -2.93 -9.23
C ALA A 138 13.48 -1.92 -9.73
N ASP A 139 14.68 -2.40 -10.12
CA ASP A 139 15.70 -1.56 -10.76
C ASP A 139 15.20 -0.97 -12.09
N LYS A 140 14.56 -1.80 -12.94
CA LYS A 140 14.00 -1.34 -14.24
C LYS A 140 12.89 -0.29 -14.04
N ILE A 141 12.04 -0.43 -13.02
CA ILE A 141 11.03 0.58 -12.67
C ILE A 141 11.70 1.90 -12.28
N ALA A 142 12.70 1.86 -11.38
CA ALA A 142 13.42 3.05 -10.96
C ALA A 142 14.18 3.72 -12.11
N ASP A 143 14.83 2.93 -12.97
CA ASP A 143 15.55 3.41 -14.14
C ASP A 143 14.60 4.09 -15.14
N PHE A 144 13.44 3.49 -15.40
CA PHE A 144 12.39 4.08 -16.24
C PHE A 144 11.89 5.40 -15.68
N LEU A 145 11.46 5.42 -14.42
CA LEU A 145 10.90 6.62 -13.79
C LEU A 145 11.92 7.77 -13.75
N SER A 146 13.17 7.50 -13.38
CA SER A 146 14.21 8.53 -13.31
C SER A 146 14.68 9.01 -14.68
N SER A 147 14.57 8.19 -15.72
CA SER A 147 14.84 8.62 -17.10
C SER A 147 13.72 9.51 -17.67
N ALA A 148 12.46 9.23 -17.29
CA ALA A 148 11.29 10.01 -17.70
C ALA A 148 11.22 11.35 -16.97
N ASN A 149 11.75 11.44 -15.75
CA ASN A 149 11.69 12.66 -14.93
C ASN A 149 13.00 12.88 -14.14
N HIS A 150 13.76 13.87 -14.55
CA HIS A 150 15.04 14.24 -13.90
C HIS A 150 14.91 14.80 -12.47
N ASN A 151 13.68 15.08 -12.01
CA ASN A 151 13.44 15.43 -10.60
C ASN A 151 13.44 14.20 -9.68
N TYR A 152 13.43 12.99 -10.23
CA TYR A 152 13.57 11.76 -9.45
C TYR A 152 15.03 11.35 -9.33
N SER A 153 15.49 11.13 -8.10
CA SER A 153 16.77 10.48 -7.86
C SER A 153 16.61 8.96 -8.10
N ASN A 154 17.32 8.41 -9.06
CA ASN A 154 17.32 6.97 -9.33
C ASN A 154 17.64 6.16 -8.08
N LYS A 155 18.69 6.57 -7.35
CA LYS A 155 19.07 5.91 -6.10
C LYS A 155 17.93 5.92 -5.07
N ASN A 156 17.26 7.05 -4.90
CA ASN A 156 16.16 7.15 -3.94
C ASN A 156 14.99 6.26 -4.35
N LEU A 157 14.63 6.21 -5.64
CA LEU A 157 13.58 5.31 -6.13
C LEU A 157 13.93 3.84 -5.89
N LYS A 158 15.18 3.42 -6.19
CA LYS A 158 15.66 2.06 -5.90
C LYS A 158 15.57 1.72 -4.42
N ASP A 159 16.05 2.60 -3.56
CA ASP A 159 16.01 2.41 -2.10
C ASP A 159 14.55 2.26 -1.60
N MET A 160 13.62 3.06 -2.14
CA MET A 160 12.20 3.00 -1.78
C MET A 160 11.54 1.72 -2.28
N LEU A 161 11.78 1.32 -3.53
CA LEU A 161 11.25 0.06 -4.08
C LEU A 161 11.80 -1.15 -3.32
N TYR A 162 13.10 -1.20 -3.04
CA TYR A 162 13.70 -2.28 -2.25
C TYR A 162 13.11 -2.37 -0.84
N LYS A 163 12.80 -1.24 -0.23
CA LYS A 163 12.15 -1.20 1.07
C LYS A 163 10.70 -1.73 0.98
N HIS A 164 9.99 -1.41 -0.10
CA HIS A 164 8.68 -1.97 -0.39
C HIS A 164 8.74 -3.51 -0.49
N LEU A 165 9.67 -4.06 -1.28
CA LEU A 165 9.85 -5.50 -1.41
C LEU A 165 10.10 -6.18 -0.05
N LYS A 166 10.88 -5.55 0.82
CA LYS A 166 11.13 -6.05 2.19
C LYS A 166 9.84 -6.10 3.03
N PHE A 167 8.96 -5.11 2.93
CA PHE A 167 7.68 -5.13 3.64
C PHE A 167 6.74 -6.22 3.12
N VAL A 168 6.64 -6.38 1.79
CA VAL A 168 5.85 -7.46 1.17
C VAL A 168 6.38 -8.84 1.58
N THR A 169 7.70 -9.02 1.54
CA THR A 169 8.34 -10.28 2.00
C THR A 169 8.07 -10.54 3.48
N ALA A 170 8.23 -9.52 4.35
CA ALA A 170 7.96 -9.66 5.77
C ALA A 170 6.50 -10.05 6.04
N GLN A 171 5.56 -9.50 5.29
CA GLN A 171 4.14 -9.82 5.37
C GLN A 171 3.86 -11.28 4.97
N ALA A 172 4.39 -11.73 3.83
CA ALA A 172 4.22 -13.09 3.36
C ALA A 172 4.83 -14.11 4.34
N VAL A 173 6.05 -13.85 4.86
CA VAL A 173 6.72 -14.70 5.85
C VAL A 173 5.94 -14.76 7.16
N ALA A 174 5.44 -13.63 7.67
CA ALA A 174 4.62 -13.59 8.88
C ALA A 174 3.35 -14.44 8.72
N ARG A 175 2.68 -14.35 7.57
CA ARG A 175 1.50 -15.19 7.28
C ARG A 175 1.82 -16.67 7.20
N LEU A 176 2.90 -17.07 6.53
CA LEU A 176 3.36 -18.47 6.48
C LEU A 176 3.62 -19.03 7.87
N ASN A 177 4.16 -18.21 8.77
CA ASN A 177 4.43 -18.57 10.16
C ASN A 177 3.21 -18.42 11.10
N LYS A 178 2.04 -18.00 10.58
CA LYS A 178 0.82 -17.71 11.36
C LYS A 178 1.04 -16.59 12.39
N ASP A 179 2.00 -15.72 12.16
CA ASP A 179 2.22 -14.49 12.94
C ASP A 179 1.33 -13.35 12.41
N TRP A 180 0.05 -13.39 12.84
CA TRP A 180 -0.95 -12.42 12.38
C TRP A 180 -0.64 -10.98 12.77
N LYS A 181 0.04 -10.77 13.90
CA LYS A 181 0.45 -9.43 14.35
C LYS A 181 1.61 -8.90 13.52
N GLY A 182 2.58 -9.76 13.21
CA GLY A 182 3.69 -9.43 12.31
C GLY A 182 3.20 -9.08 10.90
N ASP A 183 2.24 -9.85 10.37
CA ASP A 183 1.59 -9.59 9.10
C ASP A 183 0.94 -8.19 9.07
N ILE A 184 0.09 -7.86 10.05
CA ILE A 184 -0.57 -6.54 10.15
C ILE A 184 0.47 -5.42 10.26
N THR A 185 1.47 -5.59 11.14
CA THR A 185 2.52 -4.58 11.32
C THR A 185 3.35 -4.34 10.05
N ALA A 186 3.63 -5.39 9.27
CA ALA A 186 4.35 -5.27 8.01
C ALA A 186 3.50 -4.55 6.95
N PHE A 187 2.19 -4.83 6.91
CA PHE A 187 1.24 -4.16 6.04
C PHE A 187 1.17 -2.66 6.36
N ASP A 188 0.90 -2.27 7.61
CA ASP A 188 0.75 -0.87 8.01
C ASP A 188 2.00 -0.05 7.63
N LYS A 189 3.20 -0.58 7.93
CA LYS A 189 4.47 0.06 7.55
C LYS A 189 4.68 0.11 6.03
N GLY A 190 4.23 -0.91 5.32
CA GLY A 190 4.28 -0.98 3.87
C GLY A 190 3.37 0.06 3.23
N GLU A 191 2.14 0.22 3.72
CA GLU A 191 1.19 1.22 3.25
C GLU A 191 1.70 2.65 3.47
N GLU A 192 2.14 2.99 4.71
CA GLU A 192 2.75 4.28 5.00
C GLU A 192 3.93 4.58 4.07
N HIS A 193 4.75 3.58 3.80
CA HIS A 193 5.89 3.72 2.91
C HIS A 193 5.46 3.98 1.45
N MET A 194 4.42 3.32 0.96
CA MET A 194 3.94 3.52 -0.41
C MET A 194 3.17 4.83 -0.58
N ILE A 195 2.56 5.37 0.48
CA ILE A 195 2.03 6.74 0.48
C ILE A 195 3.18 7.75 0.29
N MET A 196 4.32 7.57 0.95
CA MET A 196 5.50 8.42 0.74
C MET A 196 6.06 8.28 -0.69
N PHE A 197 6.04 7.07 -1.26
CA PHE A 197 6.45 6.84 -2.65
C PHE A 197 5.53 7.57 -3.62
N ALA A 198 4.21 7.49 -3.43
CA ALA A 198 3.22 8.23 -4.21
C ALA A 198 3.45 9.74 -4.15
N ASP A 199 3.78 10.29 -2.98
CA ASP A 199 4.10 11.71 -2.82
C ASP A 199 5.37 12.11 -3.61
N VAL A 200 6.41 11.28 -3.58
CA VAL A 200 7.63 11.51 -4.37
C VAL A 200 7.31 11.55 -5.87
N LEU A 201 6.45 10.64 -6.35
CA LEU A 201 6.04 10.62 -7.76
C LEU A 201 5.21 11.86 -8.11
N ALA A 202 4.21 12.20 -7.33
CA ALA A 202 3.38 13.39 -7.55
C ALA A 202 4.21 14.67 -7.52
N ASP A 203 5.12 14.83 -6.55
CA ASP A 203 5.99 16.00 -6.45
C ASP A 203 6.93 16.13 -7.66
N GLY A 204 7.43 15.04 -8.18
CA GLY A 204 8.24 15.05 -9.40
C GLY A 204 7.44 15.47 -10.63
N ILE A 205 6.20 14.98 -10.80
CA ILE A 205 5.29 15.38 -11.88
C ILE A 205 4.99 16.88 -11.79
N ILE A 206 4.63 17.38 -10.61
CA ILE A 206 4.34 18.80 -10.36
C ILE A 206 5.55 19.67 -10.73
N LYS A 207 6.76 19.25 -10.38
CA LYS A 207 8.00 19.98 -10.69
C LYS A 207 8.33 20.00 -12.18
N GLN A 208 8.03 18.91 -12.89
CA GLN A 208 8.33 18.80 -14.33
C GLN A 208 7.31 19.53 -15.20
N PHE A 209 6.05 19.58 -14.77
CA PHE A 209 4.95 20.17 -15.54
C PHE A 209 4.22 21.29 -14.77
N PRO A 210 4.92 22.33 -14.29
CA PRO A 210 4.33 23.34 -13.41
C PRO A 210 3.18 24.11 -14.06
N GLU A 211 3.13 24.17 -15.40
CA GLU A 211 2.06 24.83 -16.16
C GLU A 211 0.71 24.09 -16.07
N LYS A 212 0.73 22.78 -15.78
CA LYS A 212 -0.49 21.99 -15.60
C LYS A 212 -1.13 22.16 -14.21
N PHE A 213 -0.43 22.85 -13.30
CA PHE A 213 -0.83 23.00 -11.90
C PHE A 213 -0.93 24.47 -11.47
N LYS A 214 -1.26 25.37 -12.39
CA LYS A 214 -1.49 26.80 -12.11
C LYS A 214 -2.92 27.09 -11.68
#